data_47635896903327663a9d5098de476832
#
_entry.id   47635896903327663a9d5098de476832
#
_cell.length_a   1.000
_cell.length_b   1.000
_cell.length_c   1.000
_cell.angle_alpha   90.00
_cell.angle_beta   90.00
_cell.angle_gamma   90.00
#
_symmetry.space_group_name_H-M   'P 1'
#
loop_
_entity.id
_entity.type
_entity.pdbx_description
1 polymer ?
#
loop_
_entity_poly.entity_id
_entity_poly.type
_entity_poly.pdbx_seq_one_letter_code
_entity_poly.pdbx_strand_id
1 'polypeptide(L)'
;PRIHLGLGTDALDSLVIRWPNGRRSYVAGPLRNQSLTLQQSEATADWISKTSAPARMQPATAPAFVHQENPFSHFDRERLIPQMLSAEGPKMAWADVNGDGHEDVFICGARDQASVLFYGTSQGGFRIGQTFEEDKAAEDRCALFFDADGDGDLDLYVGTGSAEVGAESDLLLDKLYLKQGSLYIQSSLPKLWISTSTVVALDADGDGDQDLFVGARVQPGSYGKLPTSYYLKNQGNGQFTMDHAFNEMGMVTAAQVLDLGKPTLVVAGEFMAIQCWQYRSNGWERNEMREPSWLEGGDDHGLTGWWSSLTKVDVDGDGDLDLIAGNMGLNCQLKADLHHPITLVVNDFDNNGATDPILCQYKGDSLYPQVLRHDLISQVPKFKKKFLEYKDYAGVPVQRMLSPEEWKGSQRLEINTMESMWLENDNGVLLPHYLPRAAQMSPVYAAAMLDVDGDGILDMVLGGNLYEVQPQWGRYDANFGTVLKGQNDPLDRFSGAIPLPELGWNWKGQVRDLHVQNGRKIFVAFNNAAVQAFQVAEKQ
;
A
#
# COMPACT_ATOMS: atom_id res chain seq x y z
N PRO A 1 -34.61 4.68 -21.14
CA PRO A 1 -33.98 3.94 -20.05
C PRO A 1 -34.99 3.66 -18.92
N ARG A 2 -34.80 2.60 -18.17
CA ARG A 2 -35.60 2.27 -16.99
C ARG A 2 -34.66 2.15 -15.81
N ILE A 3 -35.00 2.82 -14.69
CA ILE A 3 -34.23 2.76 -13.43
C ILE A 3 -35.14 2.11 -12.39
N HIS A 4 -34.60 1.17 -11.62
CA HIS A 4 -35.28 0.54 -10.50
C HIS A 4 -34.59 0.95 -9.19
N LEU A 5 -35.38 1.45 -8.23
CA LEU A 5 -34.90 1.86 -6.91
C LEU A 5 -35.50 0.91 -5.87
N GLY A 6 -34.68 0.10 -5.23
CA GLY A 6 -35.08 -0.76 -4.12
C GLY A 6 -34.98 0.01 -2.80
N LEU A 7 -36.12 0.25 -2.13
CA LEU A 7 -36.21 1.07 -0.92
C LEU A 7 -36.51 0.25 0.34
N GLY A 8 -36.68 -1.07 0.23
CA GLY A 8 -37.08 -1.89 1.36
C GLY A 8 -38.46 -1.43 1.90
N THR A 9 -38.49 -1.04 3.17
CA THR A 9 -39.68 -0.49 3.85
C THR A 9 -39.81 1.03 3.74
N ASP A 10 -38.82 1.72 3.23
CA ASP A 10 -38.75 3.18 3.20
C ASP A 10 -39.50 3.79 2.02
N ALA A 11 -39.75 5.09 2.07
CA ALA A 11 -40.32 5.86 0.99
C ALA A 11 -39.36 6.99 0.58
N LEU A 12 -39.35 7.36 -0.68
CA LEU A 12 -38.58 8.55 -1.13
C LEU A 12 -39.34 9.81 -0.80
N ASP A 13 -38.68 10.76 -0.14
CA ASP A 13 -39.22 12.10 0.11
C ASP A 13 -39.33 12.91 -1.19
N SER A 14 -38.41 12.69 -2.10
CA SER A 14 -38.41 13.32 -3.43
C SER A 14 -37.52 12.57 -4.41
N LEU A 15 -37.72 12.82 -5.69
CA LEU A 15 -36.87 12.33 -6.78
C LEU A 15 -36.42 13.50 -7.64
N VAL A 16 -35.12 13.67 -7.82
CA VAL A 16 -34.53 14.65 -8.73
C VAL A 16 -33.86 13.92 -9.88
N ILE A 17 -34.20 14.25 -11.10
CA ILE A 17 -33.60 13.70 -12.32
C ILE A 17 -32.81 14.80 -13.02
N ARG A 18 -31.53 14.56 -13.26
CA ARG A 18 -30.71 15.35 -14.18
C ARG A 18 -30.73 14.71 -15.56
N TRP A 19 -31.21 15.45 -16.53
CA TRP A 19 -31.28 15.02 -17.91
C TRP A 19 -29.99 15.31 -18.69
N PRO A 20 -29.70 14.56 -19.77
CA PRO A 20 -28.47 14.79 -20.56
C PRO A 20 -28.37 16.18 -21.17
N ASN A 21 -29.51 16.90 -21.39
CA ASN A 21 -29.54 18.28 -21.88
C ASN A 21 -29.23 19.34 -20.80
N GLY A 22 -28.82 18.94 -19.59
CA GLY A 22 -28.52 19.85 -18.48
C GLY A 22 -29.74 20.37 -17.72
N ARG A 23 -30.95 19.91 -18.05
CA ARG A 23 -32.18 20.29 -17.32
C ARG A 23 -32.46 19.27 -16.19
N ARG A 24 -33.34 19.64 -15.26
CA ARG A 24 -33.77 18.78 -14.16
C ARG A 24 -35.29 18.70 -14.06
N SER A 25 -35.75 17.52 -13.65
CA SER A 25 -37.12 17.30 -13.16
C SER A 25 -37.09 17.02 -11.67
N TYR A 26 -38.09 17.54 -10.96
CA TYR A 26 -38.31 17.26 -9.53
C TYR A 26 -39.68 16.62 -9.36
N VAL A 27 -39.72 15.50 -8.61
CA VAL A 27 -40.97 14.84 -8.23
C VAL A 27 -41.03 14.81 -6.71
N ALA A 28 -42.04 15.46 -6.14
CA ALA A 28 -42.24 15.46 -4.71
C ALA A 28 -42.81 14.11 -4.23
N GLY A 29 -42.39 13.69 -3.04
CA GLY A 29 -42.87 12.47 -2.38
C GLY A 29 -43.99 12.72 -1.37
N PRO A 30 -44.32 11.69 -0.62
CA PRO A 30 -43.63 10.39 -0.53
C PRO A 30 -43.90 9.45 -1.70
N LEU A 31 -42.82 8.87 -2.27
CA LEU A 31 -42.89 7.94 -3.40
C LEU A 31 -42.63 6.50 -2.91
N ARG A 32 -43.56 5.58 -3.16
CA ARG A 32 -43.43 4.19 -2.71
C ARG A 32 -44.16 3.25 -3.66
N ASN A 33 -43.55 2.13 -4.00
CA ASN A 33 -44.15 1.04 -4.76
C ASN A 33 -44.93 1.50 -6.01
N GLN A 34 -44.36 2.41 -6.78
CA GLN A 34 -44.98 2.97 -7.99
C GLN A 34 -44.00 3.05 -9.15
N SER A 35 -44.55 3.10 -10.36
CA SER A 35 -43.80 3.34 -11.58
C SER A 35 -44.09 4.77 -12.07
N LEU A 36 -43.02 5.54 -12.29
CA LEU A 36 -43.10 6.91 -12.80
C LEU A 36 -42.57 6.94 -14.24
N THR A 37 -43.30 7.57 -15.14
CA THR A 37 -42.81 7.89 -16.47
C THR A 37 -42.56 9.37 -16.53
N LEU A 38 -41.32 9.76 -16.77
CA LEU A 38 -40.90 11.17 -16.84
C LEU A 38 -40.31 11.44 -18.21
N GLN A 39 -40.65 12.61 -18.78
CA GLN A 39 -40.17 13.03 -20.09
C GLN A 39 -39.17 14.18 -19.96
N GLN A 40 -38.06 14.05 -20.66
CA GLN A 40 -37.02 15.10 -20.68
C GLN A 40 -37.54 16.44 -21.20
N SER A 41 -38.53 16.42 -22.12
CA SER A 41 -39.20 17.62 -22.66
C SER A 41 -39.97 18.42 -21.61
N GLU A 42 -40.38 17.75 -20.50
CA GLU A 42 -41.13 18.35 -19.41
C GLU A 42 -40.23 18.88 -18.28
N ALA A 43 -38.93 18.82 -18.44
CA ALA A 43 -37.98 19.34 -17.48
C ALA A 43 -38.06 20.85 -17.37
N THR A 44 -38.44 21.38 -16.20
CA THR A 44 -38.82 22.78 -16.01
C THR A 44 -37.72 23.69 -15.52
N ALA A 45 -36.61 23.11 -15.00
CA ALA A 45 -35.51 23.87 -14.42
C ALA A 45 -34.19 23.47 -15.04
N ASP A 46 -33.26 24.41 -15.17
CA ASP A 46 -31.89 24.09 -15.48
C ASP A 46 -31.23 23.43 -14.29
N TRP A 47 -30.34 22.47 -14.57
CA TRP A 47 -29.47 21.96 -13.54
C TRP A 47 -28.46 23.04 -13.21
N ILE A 48 -28.73 23.81 -12.18
CA ILE A 48 -27.71 24.67 -11.60
C ILE A 48 -26.76 23.72 -10.86
N SER A 49 -25.62 23.44 -11.46
CA SER A 49 -24.48 22.94 -10.68
C SER A 49 -24.30 23.96 -9.56
N LYS A 50 -24.35 23.51 -8.30
CA LYS A 50 -23.83 24.39 -7.24
C LYS A 50 -22.48 24.87 -7.76
N THR A 51 -22.30 26.19 -7.86
CA THR A 51 -20.96 26.76 -8.08
C THR A 51 -20.08 26.02 -7.10
N SER A 52 -19.09 25.28 -7.63
CA SER A 52 -18.14 24.60 -6.76
C SER A 52 -17.60 25.64 -5.80
N ALA A 53 -17.60 25.32 -4.52
CA ALA A 53 -16.83 26.09 -3.55
C ALA A 53 -15.41 26.27 -4.13
N PRO A 54 -14.72 27.39 -3.84
CA PRO A 54 -13.33 27.56 -4.27
C PRO A 54 -12.55 26.30 -3.88
N ALA A 55 -11.67 25.85 -4.77
CA ALA A 55 -10.84 24.69 -4.52
C ALA A 55 -10.08 24.86 -3.20
N ARG A 56 -10.16 23.85 -2.33
CA ARG A 56 -9.52 23.86 -1.01
C ARG A 56 -8.00 23.71 -1.11
N MET A 57 -7.53 23.07 -2.18
CA MET A 57 -6.13 22.82 -2.47
C MET A 57 -5.73 23.49 -3.78
N GLN A 58 -4.51 24.01 -3.84
CA GLN A 58 -3.92 24.64 -5.02
C GLN A 58 -2.59 23.95 -5.37
N PRO A 59 -2.24 23.84 -6.66
CA PRO A 59 -0.93 23.35 -7.07
C PRO A 59 0.20 24.14 -6.41
N ALA A 60 1.23 23.43 -5.98
CA ALA A 60 2.43 24.00 -5.37
C ALA A 60 3.69 23.48 -6.09
N THR A 61 4.84 24.08 -5.79
CA THR A 61 6.12 23.65 -6.35
C THR A 61 6.52 22.29 -5.79
N ALA A 62 6.86 21.36 -6.69
CA ALA A 62 7.35 20.01 -6.38
C ALA A 62 8.78 19.83 -6.89
N PRO A 63 9.54 18.82 -6.40
CA PRO A 63 10.80 18.41 -7.00
C PRO A 63 10.62 18.05 -8.48
N ALA A 64 11.57 18.45 -9.33
CA ALA A 64 11.52 18.17 -10.77
C ALA A 64 11.96 16.73 -11.05
N PHE A 65 11.19 15.76 -10.57
CA PHE A 65 11.42 14.34 -10.77
C PHE A 65 10.22 13.69 -11.46
N VAL A 66 10.50 12.92 -12.51
CA VAL A 66 9.50 12.13 -13.23
C VAL A 66 9.91 10.68 -13.09
N HIS A 67 9.19 9.92 -12.30
CA HIS A 67 9.43 8.49 -12.17
C HIS A 67 9.12 7.76 -13.47
N GLN A 68 9.97 6.82 -13.85
CA GLN A 68 9.83 6.08 -15.09
C GLN A 68 10.29 4.63 -14.90
N GLU A 69 9.35 3.69 -14.96
CA GLU A 69 9.65 2.26 -14.95
C GLU A 69 10.27 1.82 -16.27
N ASN A 70 11.09 0.78 -16.23
CA ASN A 70 11.60 0.11 -17.42
C ASN A 70 10.49 -0.74 -18.10
N PRO A 71 10.64 -1.12 -19.37
CA PRO A 71 9.60 -1.85 -20.11
C PRO A 71 9.63 -3.37 -19.82
N PHE A 72 9.76 -3.78 -18.56
CA PHE A 72 9.75 -5.18 -18.17
C PHE A 72 8.32 -5.67 -17.89
N SER A 73 7.97 -6.88 -18.36
CA SER A 73 6.72 -7.56 -18.04
C SER A 73 6.98 -8.75 -17.12
N HIS A 74 6.64 -8.59 -15.85
CA HIS A 74 6.81 -9.66 -14.86
C HIS A 74 5.97 -10.90 -15.19
N PHE A 75 4.80 -10.75 -15.83
CA PHE A 75 3.95 -11.87 -16.28
C PHE A 75 4.60 -12.77 -17.36
N ASP A 76 5.61 -12.29 -18.06
CA ASP A 76 6.36 -13.13 -19.00
C ASP A 76 7.29 -14.11 -18.27
N ARG A 77 7.69 -13.79 -17.06
CA ARG A 77 8.54 -14.64 -16.20
C ARG A 77 7.71 -15.53 -15.27
N GLU A 78 6.73 -14.95 -14.58
CA GLU A 78 5.84 -15.61 -13.61
C GLU A 78 4.38 -15.37 -13.99
N ARG A 79 3.80 -16.29 -14.75
CA ARG A 79 2.47 -16.10 -15.37
C ARG A 79 1.31 -16.18 -14.38
N LEU A 80 1.52 -16.81 -13.23
CA LEU A 80 0.47 -17.06 -12.24
C LEU A 80 0.38 -16.02 -11.14
N ILE A 81 1.31 -15.05 -11.11
CA ILE A 81 1.26 -13.97 -10.13
C ILE A 81 0.03 -13.06 -10.33
N PRO A 82 -0.55 -12.54 -9.26
CA PRO A 82 -1.74 -11.71 -9.37
C PRO A 82 -1.44 -10.30 -9.92
N GLN A 83 -0.27 -9.75 -9.61
CA GLN A 83 0.17 -8.41 -9.98
C GLN A 83 1.67 -8.38 -10.27
N MET A 84 2.13 -7.41 -11.03
CA MET A 84 3.56 -7.21 -11.24
C MET A 84 4.18 -6.56 -10.00
N LEU A 85 5.29 -7.12 -9.54
CA LEU A 85 6.08 -6.60 -8.42
C LEU A 85 7.29 -5.76 -8.91
N SER A 86 7.39 -5.55 -10.20
CA SER A 86 8.44 -4.79 -10.87
C SER A 86 8.03 -3.34 -11.19
N ALA A 87 6.93 -2.85 -10.64
CA ALA A 87 6.41 -1.52 -10.93
C ALA A 87 5.71 -0.92 -9.68
N GLU A 88 6.42 -0.89 -8.57
CA GLU A 88 5.84 -0.48 -7.29
C GLU A 88 6.40 0.85 -6.73
N GLY A 89 7.36 1.49 -7.43
CA GLY A 89 7.94 2.81 -7.05
C GLY A 89 7.08 4.00 -7.45
N PRO A 90 7.51 5.24 -7.12
CA PRO A 90 8.64 5.56 -6.24
C PRO A 90 8.24 5.72 -4.77
N LYS A 91 9.21 5.60 -3.85
CA LYS A 91 9.11 6.05 -2.46
C LYS A 91 9.99 7.28 -2.23
N MET A 92 9.66 8.07 -1.21
CA MET A 92 10.34 9.30 -0.83
C MET A 92 10.82 9.21 0.62
N ALA A 93 12.05 9.67 0.90
CA ALA A 93 12.51 9.92 2.26
C ALA A 93 12.70 11.42 2.46
N TRP A 94 12.20 11.97 3.56
CA TRP A 94 12.19 13.38 3.87
C TRP A 94 12.94 13.67 5.17
N ALA A 95 13.83 14.66 5.15
CA ALA A 95 14.50 15.22 6.33
C ALA A 95 15.19 16.53 5.96
N ASP A 96 15.52 17.37 6.94
CA ASP A 96 16.46 18.47 6.77
C ASP A 96 17.87 17.90 6.92
N VAL A 97 18.46 17.41 5.81
CA VAL A 97 19.75 16.73 5.85
C VAL A 97 20.94 17.69 5.80
N ASN A 98 20.70 18.97 5.50
CA ASN A 98 21.76 19.97 5.42
C ASN A 98 21.73 20.98 6.58
N GLY A 99 20.73 20.91 7.47
CA GLY A 99 20.59 21.75 8.65
C GLY A 99 20.20 23.20 8.35
N ASP A 100 19.57 23.47 7.17
CA ASP A 100 19.19 24.82 6.77
C ASP A 100 17.76 25.22 7.20
N GLY A 101 17.03 24.31 7.84
CA GLY A 101 15.67 24.49 8.34
C GLY A 101 14.59 24.22 7.26
N HIS A 102 14.97 23.68 6.10
CA HIS A 102 14.07 23.29 5.03
C HIS A 102 14.17 21.78 4.78
N GLU A 103 13.04 21.11 4.72
CA GLU A 103 13.06 19.67 4.43
C GLU A 103 13.57 19.39 3.02
N ASP A 104 14.48 18.43 2.95
CA ASP A 104 15.04 17.85 1.74
C ASP A 104 14.35 16.54 1.42
N VAL A 105 14.45 16.06 0.18
CA VAL A 105 13.84 14.80 -0.23
C VAL A 105 14.76 13.96 -1.09
N PHE A 106 14.91 12.70 -0.70
CA PHE A 106 15.45 11.66 -1.56
C PHE A 106 14.27 10.94 -2.25
N ILE A 107 14.34 10.79 -3.57
CA ILE A 107 13.32 10.11 -4.36
C ILE A 107 13.94 8.90 -5.03
N CYS A 108 13.39 7.73 -4.73
CA CYS A 108 13.82 6.45 -5.28
C CYS A 108 13.55 6.40 -6.79
N GLY A 109 14.55 5.99 -7.56
CA GLY A 109 14.44 5.70 -8.99
C GLY A 109 14.06 4.24 -9.23
N ALA A 110 13.35 3.98 -10.34
CA ALA A 110 13.13 2.63 -10.84
C ALA A 110 14.42 2.06 -11.43
N ARG A 111 14.39 0.81 -11.88
CA ARG A 111 15.52 0.22 -12.58
C ARG A 111 15.88 1.03 -13.83
N ASP A 112 17.18 1.24 -14.03
CA ASP A 112 17.79 2.10 -15.06
C ASP A 112 17.49 3.61 -14.91
N GLN A 113 16.91 4.04 -13.78
CA GLN A 113 16.71 5.43 -13.41
C GLN A 113 17.45 5.75 -12.11
N ALA A 114 18.30 6.79 -12.12
CA ALA A 114 19.00 7.22 -10.92
C ALA A 114 18.06 7.83 -9.89
N SER A 115 18.25 7.47 -8.63
CA SER A 115 17.65 8.17 -7.49
C SER A 115 18.27 9.55 -7.31
N VAL A 116 17.51 10.49 -6.77
CA VAL A 116 17.94 11.90 -6.65
C VAL A 116 17.61 12.46 -5.27
N LEU A 117 18.59 13.06 -4.65
CA LEU A 117 18.42 13.93 -3.49
C LEU A 117 18.18 15.37 -3.96
N PHE A 118 17.09 15.96 -3.52
CA PHE A 118 16.77 17.36 -3.73
C PHE A 118 16.84 18.11 -2.40
N TYR A 119 17.52 19.23 -2.39
CA TYR A 119 17.51 20.15 -1.26
C TYR A 119 16.33 21.12 -1.36
N GLY A 120 15.58 21.27 -0.28
CA GLY A 120 14.60 22.33 -0.09
C GLY A 120 15.23 23.71 -0.10
N THR A 121 14.46 24.74 -0.38
CA THR A 121 14.96 26.12 -0.41
C THR A 121 14.03 27.06 0.35
N SER A 122 14.57 28.16 0.88
CA SER A 122 13.82 29.20 1.58
C SER A 122 12.69 29.84 0.75
N GLN A 123 12.71 29.65 -0.58
CA GLN A 123 11.65 30.11 -1.47
C GLN A 123 10.56 29.06 -1.70
N GLY A 124 10.60 27.93 -0.99
CA GLY A 124 9.63 26.82 -1.09
C GLY A 124 9.78 25.96 -2.36
N GLY A 125 10.91 26.08 -3.07
CA GLY A 125 11.29 25.24 -4.21
C GLY A 125 12.31 24.18 -3.83
N PHE A 126 12.88 23.52 -4.86
CA PHE A 126 13.87 22.45 -4.72
C PHE A 126 15.03 22.66 -5.69
N ARG A 127 16.23 22.25 -5.29
CA ARG A 127 17.41 22.15 -6.15
C ARG A 127 18.03 20.75 -6.02
N ILE A 128 18.63 20.25 -7.08
CA ILE A 128 19.36 18.97 -7.03
C ILE A 128 20.54 19.10 -6.06
N GLY A 129 20.60 18.18 -5.09
CA GLY A 129 21.72 17.99 -4.19
C GLY A 129 22.70 16.97 -4.74
N GLN A 130 22.26 15.71 -4.88
CA GLN A 130 23.07 14.61 -5.42
C GLN A 130 22.21 13.68 -6.29
N THR A 131 22.81 13.20 -7.39
CA THR A 131 22.22 12.17 -8.26
C THR A 131 23.05 10.89 -8.13
N PHE A 132 22.40 9.75 -7.92
CA PHE A 132 23.05 8.46 -7.67
C PHE A 132 23.15 7.63 -8.97
N GLU A 133 23.86 8.17 -9.96
CA GLU A 133 23.99 7.60 -11.32
C GLU A 133 24.65 6.23 -11.36
N GLU A 134 25.59 5.95 -10.46
CA GLU A 134 26.34 4.69 -10.44
C GLU A 134 25.46 3.52 -10.03
N ASP A 135 24.37 3.77 -9.31
CA ASP A 135 23.49 2.77 -8.73
C ASP A 135 22.20 2.53 -9.50
N LYS A 136 21.96 3.26 -10.59
CA LYS A 136 20.71 3.22 -11.36
C LYS A 136 20.34 1.86 -11.97
N ALA A 137 21.29 0.91 -12.05
CA ALA A 137 21.00 -0.45 -12.53
C ALA A 137 20.15 -1.26 -11.54
N ALA A 138 20.18 -0.91 -10.26
CA ALA A 138 19.30 -1.46 -9.24
C ALA A 138 17.96 -0.69 -9.21
N GLU A 139 16.94 -1.29 -8.64
CA GLU A 139 15.64 -0.65 -8.39
C GLU A 139 15.57 -0.27 -6.92
N ASP A 140 15.51 1.03 -6.63
CA ASP A 140 15.43 1.54 -5.26
C ASP A 140 13.95 1.55 -4.82
N ARG A 141 13.64 0.85 -3.72
CA ARG A 141 12.25 0.57 -3.28
C ARG A 141 11.85 1.33 -2.05
N CYS A 142 12.79 1.64 -1.19
CA CYS A 142 12.58 2.41 0.02
C CYS A 142 13.86 3.16 0.38
N ALA A 143 13.73 4.22 1.15
CA ALA A 143 14.87 4.97 1.65
C ALA A 143 14.58 5.47 3.07
N LEU A 144 15.61 5.66 3.87
CA LEU A 144 15.53 6.12 5.24
C LEU A 144 16.71 7.02 5.55
N PHE A 145 16.43 8.20 6.09
CA PHE A 145 17.45 9.06 6.72
C PHE A 145 17.52 8.77 8.22
N PHE A 146 18.72 8.52 8.72
CA PHE A 146 19.00 8.28 10.14
C PHE A 146 20.49 8.51 10.43
N ASP A 147 20.86 8.72 11.68
CA ASP A 147 22.25 8.82 12.11
C ASP A 147 22.83 7.41 12.29
N ALA A 148 23.58 6.92 11.32
CA ALA A 148 24.10 5.56 11.32
C ALA A 148 25.42 5.41 12.08
N ASP A 149 26.22 6.48 12.15
CA ASP A 149 27.57 6.40 12.74
C ASP A 149 27.75 7.23 14.01
N GLY A 150 26.67 7.89 14.48
CA GLY A 150 26.63 8.62 15.74
C GLY A 150 27.34 9.98 15.68
N ASP A 151 27.56 10.54 14.48
CA ASP A 151 28.22 11.83 14.30
C ASP A 151 27.27 13.04 14.34
N GLY A 152 25.94 12.78 14.37
CA GLY A 152 24.88 13.77 14.44
C GLY A 152 24.38 14.24 13.06
N ASP A 153 25.00 13.81 11.98
CA ASP A 153 24.54 14.02 10.61
C ASP A 153 23.56 12.90 10.19
N LEU A 154 22.63 13.18 9.28
CA LEU A 154 21.71 12.16 8.77
C LEU A 154 22.33 11.44 7.57
N ASP A 155 22.57 10.15 7.75
CA ASP A 155 22.98 9.20 6.71
C ASP A 155 21.77 8.70 5.92
N LEU A 156 22.03 7.97 4.83
CA LEU A 156 20.99 7.49 3.94
C LEU A 156 21.13 5.98 3.73
N TYR A 157 20.11 5.23 4.14
CA TYR A 157 19.91 3.84 3.73
C TYR A 157 18.97 3.79 2.53
N VAL A 158 19.33 2.98 1.52
CA VAL A 158 18.48 2.71 0.34
C VAL A 158 18.28 1.22 0.21
N GLY A 159 17.03 0.79 0.38
CA GLY A 159 16.62 -0.59 0.17
C GLY A 159 16.35 -0.85 -1.30
N THR A 160 17.00 -1.87 -1.87
CA THR A 160 16.82 -2.27 -3.25
C THR A 160 15.94 -3.49 -3.34
N GLY A 161 15.02 -3.51 -4.30
CA GLY A 161 14.10 -4.63 -4.44
C GLY A 161 13.60 -4.79 -5.86
N SER A 162 13.78 -5.95 -6.41
CA SER A 162 13.29 -6.24 -7.77
C SER A 162 12.85 -7.69 -7.88
N ALA A 163 11.82 -7.90 -8.69
CA ALA A 163 11.44 -9.22 -9.17
C ALA A 163 12.00 -9.53 -10.57
N GLU A 164 12.75 -8.60 -11.16
CA GLU A 164 13.29 -8.70 -12.52
C GLU A 164 14.61 -9.47 -12.62
N VAL A 165 15.32 -9.54 -11.51
CA VAL A 165 16.67 -10.14 -11.45
C VAL A 165 16.65 -11.55 -10.84
N GLY A 166 17.77 -12.24 -10.86
CA GLY A 166 17.92 -13.53 -10.17
C GLY A 166 17.98 -13.35 -8.66
N ALA A 167 17.63 -14.39 -7.91
CA ALA A 167 17.58 -14.35 -6.45
C ALA A 167 18.95 -14.08 -5.77
N GLU A 168 20.07 -14.30 -6.47
CA GLU A 168 21.43 -14.03 -5.98
C GLU A 168 22.12 -12.91 -6.78
N SER A 169 21.34 -11.97 -7.29
CA SER A 169 21.87 -10.82 -8.03
C SER A 169 22.39 -9.75 -7.09
N ASP A 170 23.59 -9.21 -7.34
CA ASP A 170 24.12 -8.07 -6.58
C ASP A 170 23.28 -6.78 -6.75
N LEU A 171 22.35 -6.74 -7.72
CA LEU A 171 21.38 -5.67 -7.87
C LEU A 171 20.27 -5.70 -6.77
N LEU A 172 20.27 -6.70 -5.91
CA LEU A 172 19.41 -6.80 -4.72
C LEU A 172 20.12 -6.39 -3.43
N LEU A 173 21.39 -5.98 -3.52
CA LEU A 173 22.13 -5.54 -2.34
C LEU A 173 21.73 -4.12 -1.96
N ASP A 174 21.24 -3.95 -0.75
CA ASP A 174 20.92 -2.65 -0.18
C ASP A 174 22.17 -1.78 -0.01
N LYS A 175 21.99 -0.49 0.10
CA LYS A 175 23.07 0.50 0.14
C LYS A 175 22.95 1.38 1.36
N LEU A 176 24.09 1.64 1.98
CA LEU A 176 24.26 2.65 3.03
C LEU A 176 25.19 3.73 2.50
N TYR A 177 24.81 4.98 2.63
CA TYR A 177 25.64 6.12 2.29
C TYR A 177 25.83 6.96 3.56
N LEU A 178 27.09 7.07 4.01
CA LEU A 178 27.46 7.96 5.10
C LEU A 178 27.64 9.38 4.57
N LYS A 179 27.10 10.35 5.27
CA LYS A 179 27.21 11.75 4.91
C LYS A 179 28.59 12.26 5.28
N GLN A 180 29.28 12.87 4.32
CA GLN A 180 30.57 13.50 4.51
C GLN A 180 30.54 14.92 3.97
N GLY A 181 30.26 15.87 4.85
CA GLY A 181 29.97 17.25 4.47
C GLY A 181 28.72 17.39 3.64
N SER A 182 28.83 17.68 2.34
CA SER A 182 27.67 17.80 1.44
C SER A 182 27.43 16.58 0.57
N LEU A 183 28.21 15.52 0.72
CA LEU A 183 28.15 14.33 -0.13
C LEU A 183 27.76 13.09 0.68
N TYR A 184 26.99 12.23 0.05
CA TYR A 184 26.67 10.88 0.50
C TYR A 184 27.61 9.89 -0.17
N ILE A 185 28.43 9.18 0.62
CA ILE A 185 29.47 8.26 0.16
C ILE A 185 29.11 6.85 0.60
N GLN A 186 29.05 5.92 -0.35
CA GLN A 186 28.67 4.55 -0.08
C GLN A 186 29.60 3.88 0.93
N SER A 187 28.99 3.24 1.94
CA SER A 187 29.61 2.41 2.96
C SER A 187 29.24 0.94 2.77
N SER A 188 29.84 0.06 3.58
CA SER A 188 29.60 -1.38 3.49
C SER A 188 28.43 -1.83 4.35
N LEU A 189 27.62 -2.74 3.81
CA LEU A 189 26.58 -3.49 4.52
C LEU A 189 26.85 -4.99 4.43
N PRO A 190 26.25 -5.81 5.32
CA PRO A 190 26.17 -7.25 5.13
C PRO A 190 25.55 -7.59 3.78
N LYS A 191 26.11 -8.55 3.04
CA LYS A 191 25.55 -8.97 1.76
C LYS A 191 24.32 -9.84 1.98
N LEU A 192 23.15 -9.25 1.76
CA LEU A 192 21.85 -9.90 1.83
C LEU A 192 21.17 -9.78 0.46
N TRP A 193 20.98 -10.91 -0.22
CA TRP A 193 20.27 -10.96 -1.50
C TRP A 193 18.78 -11.07 -1.26
N ILE A 194 18.13 -9.95 -0.97
CA ILE A 194 16.68 -9.88 -0.74
C ILE A 194 16.05 -8.79 -1.62
N SER A 195 14.80 -8.98 -1.97
CA SER A 195 14.00 -7.90 -2.55
C SER A 195 13.42 -7.09 -1.41
N THR A 196 14.13 -6.03 -1.01
CA THR A 196 13.75 -5.15 0.10
C THR A 196 12.53 -4.33 -0.27
N SER A 197 11.55 -4.25 0.61
CA SER A 197 10.34 -3.43 0.45
C SER A 197 10.25 -2.26 1.41
N THR A 198 10.85 -2.42 2.59
CA THR A 198 10.76 -1.44 3.67
C THR A 198 11.96 -1.56 4.58
N VAL A 199 12.35 -0.44 5.16
CA VAL A 199 13.38 -0.36 6.20
C VAL A 199 12.90 0.59 7.30
N VAL A 200 13.15 0.25 8.54
CA VAL A 200 12.93 1.15 9.68
C VAL A 200 14.11 1.08 10.64
N ALA A 201 14.44 2.23 11.23
CA ALA A 201 15.45 2.33 12.26
C ALA A 201 14.83 2.27 13.66
N LEU A 202 15.49 1.60 14.57
CA LEU A 202 15.12 1.52 15.98
C LEU A 202 16.34 1.15 16.83
N ASP A 203 16.42 1.66 18.04
CA ASP A 203 17.34 1.16 19.06
C ASP A 203 16.65 0.00 19.77
N ALA A 204 16.87 -1.24 19.28
CA ALA A 204 16.13 -2.41 19.74
C ALA A 204 16.68 -2.97 21.06
N ASP A 205 17.99 -2.93 21.24
CA ASP A 205 18.65 -3.51 22.41
C ASP A 205 19.01 -2.50 23.51
N GLY A 206 18.78 -1.20 23.25
CA GLY A 206 18.94 -0.13 24.21
C GLY A 206 20.39 0.32 24.41
N ASP A 207 21.27 0.09 23.43
CA ASP A 207 22.67 0.49 23.50
C ASP A 207 22.91 1.93 23.03
N GLY A 208 21.90 2.59 22.45
CA GLY A 208 21.90 3.97 21.99
C GLY A 208 22.21 4.15 20.51
N ASP A 209 22.64 3.10 19.81
CA ASP A 209 22.85 3.09 18.38
C ASP A 209 21.54 2.73 17.63
N GLN A 210 21.34 3.28 16.44
CA GLN A 210 20.16 2.93 15.65
C GLN A 210 20.41 1.69 14.81
N ASP A 211 19.66 0.63 15.10
CA ASP A 211 19.63 -0.62 14.35
C ASP A 211 18.64 -0.55 13.20
N LEU A 212 18.64 -1.56 12.33
CA LEU A 212 17.74 -1.61 11.18
C LEU A 212 16.92 -2.91 11.13
N PHE A 213 15.63 -2.78 10.95
CA PHE A 213 14.81 -3.87 10.41
C PHE A 213 14.69 -3.68 8.89
N VAL A 214 15.01 -4.75 8.14
CA VAL A 214 14.95 -4.79 6.68
C VAL A 214 13.92 -5.83 6.27
N GLY A 215 12.79 -5.37 5.74
CA GLY A 215 11.65 -6.20 5.35
C GLY A 215 11.76 -6.69 3.92
N ALA A 216 11.64 -8.01 3.73
CA ALA A 216 11.73 -8.67 2.44
C ALA A 216 10.35 -8.85 1.79
N ARG A 217 10.22 -8.44 0.52
CA ARG A 217 8.98 -8.45 -0.27
C ARG A 217 8.66 -9.81 -0.88
N VAL A 218 9.65 -10.38 -1.54
CA VAL A 218 9.52 -11.59 -2.35
C VAL A 218 10.89 -12.22 -2.60
N GLN A 219 10.92 -13.51 -2.82
CA GLN A 219 12.06 -14.16 -3.46
C GLN A 219 11.86 -14.07 -4.99
N PRO A 220 12.74 -13.37 -5.74
CA PRO A 220 12.58 -13.23 -7.18
C PRO A 220 12.42 -14.56 -7.92
N GLY A 221 11.38 -14.69 -8.74
CA GLY A 221 11.04 -15.92 -9.47
C GLY A 221 10.36 -17.00 -8.63
N SER A 222 9.91 -16.67 -7.42
CA SER A 222 9.24 -17.62 -6.50
C SER A 222 8.18 -16.93 -5.65
N TYR A 223 7.21 -16.26 -6.28
CA TYR A 223 6.12 -15.60 -5.55
C TYR A 223 5.35 -16.59 -4.67
N GLY A 224 5.03 -16.16 -3.46
CA GLY A 224 4.37 -16.99 -2.46
C GLY A 224 5.33 -17.84 -1.60
N LYS A 225 6.61 -17.98 -1.97
CA LYS A 225 7.63 -18.48 -1.06
C LYS A 225 7.97 -17.35 -0.09
N LEU A 226 7.88 -17.65 1.21
CA LEU A 226 8.14 -16.65 2.25
C LEU A 226 9.62 -16.25 2.21
N PRO A 227 9.93 -14.96 1.99
CA PRO A 227 11.29 -14.46 2.03
C PRO A 227 11.74 -14.28 3.49
N THR A 228 13.06 -14.22 3.69
CA THR A 228 13.64 -13.89 4.99
C THR A 228 13.83 -12.39 5.12
N SER A 229 13.24 -11.78 6.16
CA SER A 229 13.53 -10.42 6.61
C SER A 229 14.65 -10.44 7.66
N TYR A 230 15.34 -9.31 7.86
CA TYR A 230 16.51 -9.27 8.72
C TYR A 230 16.47 -8.12 9.72
N TYR A 231 17.07 -8.37 10.88
CA TYR A 231 17.49 -7.33 11.80
C TYR A 231 19.01 -7.19 11.69
N LEU A 232 19.44 -5.97 11.43
CA LEU A 232 20.83 -5.60 11.35
C LEU A 232 21.19 -4.76 12.57
N LYS A 233 22.04 -5.31 13.43
CA LYS A 233 22.55 -4.60 14.59
C LYS A 233 23.65 -3.65 14.19
N ASN A 234 23.52 -2.40 14.62
CA ASN A 234 24.57 -1.41 14.52
C ASN A 234 25.69 -1.73 15.53
N GLN A 235 26.93 -1.62 15.11
CA GLN A 235 28.11 -1.83 15.97
C GLN A 235 28.77 -0.49 16.35
N GLY A 236 28.09 0.63 16.07
CA GLY A 236 28.64 1.97 16.06
C GLY A 236 29.44 2.27 14.78
N ASN A 237 29.68 3.56 14.54
CA ASN A 237 30.43 4.05 13.38
C ASN A 237 29.92 3.58 12.00
N GLY A 238 28.61 3.38 11.84
CA GLY A 238 27.99 2.97 10.58
C GLY A 238 28.29 1.53 10.16
N GLN A 239 28.71 0.67 11.07
CA GLN A 239 29.00 -0.73 10.81
C GLN A 239 27.84 -1.61 11.28
N PHE A 240 27.27 -2.38 10.36
CA PHE A 240 26.14 -3.26 10.62
C PHE A 240 26.53 -4.73 10.51
N THR A 241 25.94 -5.55 11.40
CA THR A 241 26.05 -7.02 11.34
C THR A 241 24.64 -7.63 11.31
N MET A 242 24.46 -8.72 10.59
CA MET A 242 23.23 -9.48 10.62
C MET A 242 23.13 -10.23 11.95
N ASP A 243 22.18 -9.82 12.82
CA ASP A 243 21.98 -10.39 14.14
C ASP A 243 20.81 -11.38 14.17
N HIS A 244 19.72 -11.08 13.46
CA HIS A 244 18.55 -11.97 13.43
C HIS A 244 17.94 -12.10 12.03
N ALA A 245 17.45 -13.31 11.72
CA ALA A 245 16.77 -13.65 10.47
C ALA A 245 15.34 -14.14 10.76
N PHE A 246 14.35 -13.41 10.24
CA PHE A 246 12.92 -13.74 10.34
C PHE A 246 12.51 -14.60 9.14
N ASN A 247 12.69 -15.91 9.22
CA ASN A 247 12.51 -16.83 8.08
C ASN A 247 11.05 -17.07 7.66
N GLU A 248 10.08 -16.82 8.53
CA GLU A 248 8.66 -17.12 8.31
C GLU A 248 7.76 -15.91 8.60
N MET A 249 8.30 -14.71 8.59
CA MET A 249 7.54 -13.51 8.89
C MET A 249 6.43 -13.27 7.86
N GLY A 250 6.72 -13.46 6.57
CA GLY A 250 5.79 -13.25 5.48
C GLY A 250 6.36 -12.41 4.33
N MET A 251 5.53 -12.09 3.34
CA MET A 251 5.85 -11.20 2.23
C MET A 251 5.62 -9.74 2.66
N VAL A 252 6.63 -9.15 3.32
CA VAL A 252 6.52 -7.84 3.95
C VAL A 252 6.39 -6.74 2.88
N THR A 253 5.48 -5.79 3.09
CA THR A 253 5.29 -4.59 2.25
C THR A 253 5.56 -3.30 2.99
N ALA A 254 5.34 -3.29 4.31
CA ALA A 254 5.51 -2.11 5.14
C ALA A 254 5.87 -2.49 6.59
N ALA A 255 6.62 -1.62 7.23
CA ALA A 255 6.95 -1.70 8.64
C ALA A 255 6.95 -0.31 9.28
N GLN A 256 6.64 -0.25 10.58
CA GLN A 256 6.73 0.96 11.40
C GLN A 256 7.19 0.59 12.81
N VAL A 257 7.77 1.55 13.50
CA VAL A 257 8.08 1.41 14.93
C VAL A 257 7.14 2.30 15.72
N LEU A 258 6.39 1.70 16.65
CA LEU A 258 5.51 2.37 17.60
C LEU A 258 6.02 2.18 19.03
N ASP A 259 5.69 3.12 19.90
CA ASP A 259 5.80 2.91 21.35
C ASP A 259 4.47 2.30 21.86
N LEU A 260 4.47 1.00 22.10
CA LEU A 260 3.37 0.28 22.75
C LEU A 260 3.78 -0.07 24.20
N GLY A 261 4.25 0.94 24.96
CA GLY A 261 4.88 0.79 26.26
C GLY A 261 6.35 0.35 26.17
N LYS A 262 6.79 -0.03 24.97
CA LYS A 262 8.17 -0.29 24.55
C LYS A 262 8.25 -0.10 23.04
N PRO A 263 9.46 0.18 22.49
CA PRO A 263 9.65 0.14 21.06
C PRO A 263 9.18 -1.18 20.47
N THR A 264 8.21 -1.11 19.58
CA THR A 264 7.56 -2.28 18.97
C THR A 264 7.62 -2.13 17.46
N LEU A 265 8.21 -3.12 16.80
CA LEU A 265 8.20 -3.25 15.35
C LEU A 265 6.85 -3.80 14.90
N VAL A 266 6.09 -3.03 14.13
CA VAL A 266 4.82 -3.46 13.52
C VAL A 266 5.04 -3.68 12.04
N VAL A 267 4.69 -4.88 11.56
CA VAL A 267 4.96 -5.34 10.19
C VAL A 267 3.67 -5.78 9.51
N ALA A 268 3.48 -5.37 8.27
CA ALA A 268 2.37 -5.79 7.43
C ALA A 268 2.85 -6.26 6.05
N GLY A 269 2.05 -7.08 5.37
CA GLY A 269 2.40 -7.56 4.05
C GLY A 269 1.29 -8.37 3.38
N GLU A 270 1.61 -8.98 2.25
CA GLU A 270 0.63 -9.76 1.49
C GLU A 270 0.44 -11.15 2.11
N PHE A 271 -0.81 -11.58 2.17
CA PHE A 271 -1.21 -12.88 2.72
C PHE A 271 -0.69 -13.12 4.14
N MET A 272 -0.65 -12.09 4.96
CA MET A 272 -0.22 -12.20 6.34
C MET A 272 -1.03 -11.30 7.27
N ALA A 273 -1.07 -11.66 8.54
CA ALA A 273 -1.58 -10.78 9.57
C ALA A 273 -0.60 -9.62 9.81
N ILE A 274 -1.12 -8.49 10.31
CA ILE A 274 -0.27 -7.46 10.89
C ILE A 274 0.38 -8.04 12.16
N GLN A 275 1.68 -7.91 12.30
CA GLN A 275 2.44 -8.53 13.39
C GLN A 275 3.16 -7.48 14.20
N CYS A 276 3.18 -7.66 15.52
CA CYS A 276 3.93 -6.84 16.46
C CYS A 276 5.10 -7.65 17.03
N TRP A 277 6.30 -7.09 16.97
CA TRP A 277 7.52 -7.73 17.45
C TRP A 277 8.26 -6.82 18.43
N GLN A 278 8.73 -7.39 19.53
CA GLN A 278 9.55 -6.67 20.51
C GLN A 278 10.87 -7.40 20.74
N TYR A 279 11.95 -6.61 20.85
CA TYR A 279 13.23 -7.13 21.26
C TYR A 279 13.26 -7.28 22.78
N ARG A 280 13.66 -8.47 23.27
CA ARG A 280 13.75 -8.80 24.68
C ARG A 280 15.10 -9.46 24.97
N SER A 281 15.39 -9.74 26.24
CA SER A 281 16.66 -10.34 26.70
C SER A 281 17.07 -11.61 25.94
N ASN A 282 16.12 -12.32 25.34
CA ASN A 282 16.34 -13.56 24.58
C ASN A 282 16.24 -13.39 23.05
N GLY A 283 16.15 -12.14 22.56
CA GLY A 283 15.97 -11.81 21.13
C GLY A 283 14.55 -11.34 20.79
N TRP A 284 14.17 -11.45 19.54
CA TRP A 284 12.89 -10.99 19.02
C TRP A 284 11.74 -11.94 19.40
N GLU A 285 10.70 -11.39 20.00
CA GLU A 285 9.48 -12.10 20.36
C GLU A 285 8.28 -11.45 19.67
N ARG A 286 7.41 -12.29 19.08
CA ARG A 286 6.15 -11.84 18.52
C ARG A 286 5.14 -11.62 19.65
N ASN A 287 4.56 -10.43 19.71
CA ASN A 287 3.43 -10.15 20.59
C ASN A 287 2.12 -10.43 19.85
N GLU A 288 1.17 -11.04 20.52
CA GLU A 288 -0.19 -11.17 19.98
C GLU A 288 -0.85 -9.80 19.99
N MET A 289 -1.41 -9.38 18.85
CA MET A 289 -2.34 -8.27 18.82
C MET A 289 -3.62 -8.70 19.52
N ARG A 290 -4.17 -7.82 20.36
CA ARG A 290 -5.47 -8.08 20.96
C ARG A 290 -6.54 -8.04 19.86
N GLU A 291 -7.13 -9.19 19.58
CA GLU A 291 -8.23 -9.25 18.62
C GLU A 291 -9.46 -8.51 19.16
N PRO A 292 -10.17 -7.75 18.31
CA PRO A 292 -11.42 -7.14 18.69
C PRO A 292 -12.42 -8.22 19.10
N SER A 293 -13.23 -7.95 20.10
CA SER A 293 -14.25 -8.88 20.63
C SER A 293 -15.31 -9.34 19.61
N TRP A 294 -15.41 -8.66 18.46
CA TRP A 294 -16.31 -9.06 17.36
C TRP A 294 -15.70 -10.07 16.38
N LEU A 295 -14.40 -10.37 16.50
CA LEU A 295 -13.70 -11.47 15.82
C LEU A 295 -13.86 -12.79 16.61
N GLU A 296 -15.00 -13.04 17.24
CA GLU A 296 -15.27 -14.28 17.95
C GLU A 296 -15.20 -15.48 17.00
N GLY A 297 -14.08 -16.19 17.05
CA GLY A 297 -13.82 -17.37 16.20
C GLY A 297 -12.56 -18.15 16.60
N GLY A 298 -11.78 -17.65 17.51
CA GLY A 298 -10.82 -18.43 18.32
C GLY A 298 -9.75 -19.26 17.62
N ASP A 299 -9.44 -19.02 16.36
CA ASP A 299 -8.26 -19.58 15.70
C ASP A 299 -7.22 -18.47 15.50
N ASP A 300 -5.96 -18.77 15.82
CA ASP A 300 -4.76 -17.90 15.86
C ASP A 300 -4.41 -17.13 14.58
N HIS A 301 -5.34 -16.86 13.69
CA HIS A 301 -5.03 -16.37 12.36
C HIS A 301 -5.11 -14.85 12.19
N GLY A 302 -5.66 -14.09 13.15
CA GLY A 302 -5.76 -12.62 13.08
C GLY A 302 -6.39 -12.11 11.78
N LEU A 303 -6.36 -10.80 11.57
CA LEU A 303 -6.77 -10.19 10.30
C LEU A 303 -5.67 -10.33 9.26
N THR A 304 -5.71 -11.40 8.45
CA THR A 304 -4.79 -11.58 7.32
C THR A 304 -5.29 -10.78 6.13
N GLY A 305 -4.40 -9.96 5.55
CA GLY A 305 -4.76 -9.04 4.48
C GLY A 305 -3.83 -9.06 3.28
N TRP A 306 -4.19 -8.26 2.29
CA TRP A 306 -3.32 -7.86 1.19
C TRP A 306 -2.81 -6.45 1.48
N TRP A 307 -2.08 -6.34 2.59
CA TRP A 307 -1.60 -5.07 3.10
C TRP A 307 -0.54 -4.48 2.16
N SER A 308 -0.68 -3.20 1.84
CA SER A 308 0.21 -2.48 0.91
C SER A 308 0.98 -1.35 1.57
N SER A 309 0.52 -0.84 2.71
CA SER A 309 1.16 0.27 3.41
C SER A 309 0.81 0.31 4.90
N LEU A 310 1.73 0.88 5.69
CA LEU A 310 1.51 1.32 7.06
C LEU A 310 1.97 2.77 7.19
N THR A 311 1.08 3.66 7.59
CA THR A 311 1.42 5.08 7.82
C THR A 311 1.25 5.38 9.31
N LYS A 312 2.31 5.85 9.94
CA LYS A 312 2.34 6.22 11.36
C LYS A 312 1.91 7.67 11.53
N VAL A 313 0.86 7.91 12.31
CA VAL A 313 0.31 9.24 12.57
C VAL A 313 -0.65 9.18 13.76
N ASP A 314 -0.75 10.27 14.53
CA ASP A 314 -1.79 10.45 15.53
C ASP A 314 -3.12 10.76 14.82
N VAL A 315 -4.02 9.77 14.75
CA VAL A 315 -5.29 9.86 14.00
C VAL A 315 -6.37 10.55 14.85
N ASP A 316 -6.44 10.29 16.14
CA ASP A 316 -7.52 10.77 16.99
C ASP A 316 -7.16 12.00 17.84
N GLY A 317 -5.88 12.38 17.87
CA GLY A 317 -5.39 13.59 18.50
C GLY A 317 -5.17 13.42 20.01
N ASP A 318 -4.99 12.20 20.49
CA ASP A 318 -4.74 11.89 21.91
C ASP A 318 -3.26 11.99 22.29
N GLY A 319 -2.36 12.07 21.32
CA GLY A 319 -0.91 12.23 21.46
C GLY A 319 -0.14 10.92 21.28
N ASP A 320 -0.81 9.79 21.24
CA ASP A 320 -0.21 8.50 20.88
C ASP A 320 -0.19 8.33 19.34
N LEU A 321 0.80 7.61 18.83
CA LEU A 321 0.88 7.37 17.38
C LEU A 321 0.13 6.10 17.01
N ASP A 322 -0.78 6.24 16.07
CA ASP A 322 -1.56 5.19 15.44
C ASP A 322 -0.96 4.72 14.13
N LEU A 323 -1.63 3.74 13.49
CA LEU A 323 -1.29 3.29 12.14
C LEU A 323 -2.51 3.33 11.21
N ILE A 324 -2.31 3.83 10.00
CA ILE A 324 -3.24 3.62 8.89
C ILE A 324 -2.70 2.47 8.06
N ALA A 325 -3.47 1.37 7.97
CA ALA A 325 -3.12 0.17 7.23
C ALA A 325 -3.88 0.14 5.90
N GLY A 326 -3.16 0.34 4.79
CA GLY A 326 -3.70 0.26 3.45
C GLY A 326 -3.83 -1.18 2.98
N ASN A 327 -4.97 -1.52 2.37
CA ASN A 327 -5.29 -2.83 1.84
C ASN A 327 -5.85 -2.71 0.41
N MET A 328 -6.20 -3.81 -0.23
CA MET A 328 -6.71 -3.88 -1.60
C MET A 328 -8.07 -3.17 -1.78
N GLY A 329 -8.88 -3.09 -0.73
CA GLY A 329 -10.23 -2.54 -0.76
C GLY A 329 -11.29 -3.53 -1.27
N LEU A 330 -12.54 -3.09 -1.24
CA LEU A 330 -13.71 -3.95 -1.52
C LEU A 330 -14.20 -3.88 -2.98
N ASN A 331 -13.72 -2.91 -3.77
CA ASN A 331 -14.12 -2.73 -5.16
C ASN A 331 -13.26 -3.57 -6.11
N CYS A 332 -13.21 -4.87 -5.86
CA CYS A 332 -12.49 -5.85 -6.67
C CYS A 332 -13.36 -7.10 -6.91
N GLN A 333 -12.92 -7.95 -7.84
CA GLN A 333 -13.62 -9.22 -8.14
C GLN A 333 -13.43 -10.26 -7.04
N LEU A 334 -12.31 -10.19 -6.32
CA LEU A 334 -12.00 -11.09 -5.23
C LEU A 334 -12.83 -10.74 -3.98
N LYS A 335 -13.27 -11.74 -3.26
CA LYS A 335 -14.03 -11.59 -2.01
C LYS A 335 -13.43 -12.52 -0.96
N ALA A 336 -13.27 -12.00 0.24
CA ALA A 336 -12.75 -12.72 1.38
C ALA A 336 -13.62 -12.50 2.61
N ASP A 337 -13.72 -13.50 3.44
CA ASP A 337 -14.20 -13.42 4.82
C ASP A 337 -13.49 -14.50 5.66
N LEU A 338 -13.75 -14.54 6.96
CA LEU A 338 -13.11 -15.49 7.90
C LEU A 338 -13.34 -16.96 7.54
N HIS A 339 -14.47 -17.28 6.91
CA HIS A 339 -14.82 -18.66 6.54
C HIS A 339 -14.46 -19.03 5.10
N HIS A 340 -14.30 -18.00 4.26
CA HIS A 340 -13.99 -18.14 2.83
C HIS A 340 -12.83 -17.22 2.43
N PRO A 341 -11.63 -17.47 2.96
CA PRO A 341 -10.46 -16.64 2.64
C PRO A 341 -10.07 -16.80 1.17
N ILE A 342 -9.50 -15.74 0.60
CA ILE A 342 -8.73 -15.88 -0.63
C ILE A 342 -7.50 -16.68 -0.29
N THR A 343 -7.23 -17.75 -1.02
CA THR A 343 -6.13 -18.66 -0.72
C THR A 343 -5.13 -18.71 -1.88
N LEU A 344 -3.87 -18.47 -1.59
CA LEU A 344 -2.75 -18.71 -2.51
C LEU A 344 -2.19 -20.10 -2.21
N VAL A 345 -2.37 -21.03 -3.16
CA VAL A 345 -1.84 -22.39 -3.06
C VAL A 345 -0.47 -22.42 -3.76
N VAL A 346 0.58 -22.63 -2.99
CA VAL A 346 1.98 -22.50 -3.44
C VAL A 346 2.72 -23.83 -3.34
N ASN A 347 3.31 -24.25 -4.44
CA ASN A 347 4.22 -25.39 -4.51
C ASN A 347 5.06 -25.25 -5.79
N ASP A 348 6.11 -26.04 -5.92
CA ASP A 348 6.80 -26.31 -7.18
C ASP A 348 6.11 -27.51 -7.85
N PHE A 349 5.08 -27.23 -8.67
CA PHE A 349 4.24 -28.28 -9.25
C PHE A 349 4.90 -29.01 -10.43
N ASP A 350 5.91 -28.45 -11.06
CA ASP A 350 6.59 -29.06 -12.20
C ASP A 350 8.04 -29.48 -11.90
N ASN A 351 8.50 -29.26 -10.65
CA ASN A 351 9.83 -29.58 -10.13
C ASN A 351 10.96 -28.86 -10.87
N ASN A 352 10.74 -27.57 -11.17
CA ASN A 352 11.73 -26.72 -11.83
C ASN A 352 12.57 -25.88 -10.85
N GLY A 353 12.28 -25.93 -9.54
CA GLY A 353 12.96 -25.21 -8.48
C GLY A 353 12.36 -23.83 -8.15
N ALA A 354 11.33 -23.38 -8.90
CA ALA A 354 10.57 -22.17 -8.64
C ALA A 354 9.18 -22.52 -8.12
N THR A 355 8.50 -21.59 -7.44
CA THR A 355 7.13 -21.80 -6.99
C THR A 355 6.11 -21.47 -8.08
N ASP A 356 5.00 -22.21 -8.06
CA ASP A 356 3.82 -22.00 -8.89
C ASP A 356 2.65 -21.55 -8.02
N PRO A 357 2.40 -20.24 -7.88
CA PRO A 357 1.34 -19.73 -7.03
C PRO A 357 -0.02 -19.81 -7.72
N ILE A 358 -0.93 -20.59 -7.21
CA ILE A 358 -2.31 -20.67 -7.73
C ILE A 358 -3.23 -19.88 -6.81
N LEU A 359 -3.60 -18.67 -7.23
CA LEU A 359 -4.58 -17.86 -6.50
C LEU A 359 -5.97 -18.47 -6.64
N CYS A 360 -6.65 -18.66 -5.51
CA CYS A 360 -7.94 -19.32 -5.42
C CYS A 360 -8.94 -18.49 -4.61
N GLN A 361 -10.23 -18.66 -4.93
CA GLN A 361 -11.35 -18.08 -4.20
C GLN A 361 -12.45 -19.10 -3.99
N TYR A 362 -13.12 -19.02 -2.86
CA TYR A 362 -14.29 -19.84 -2.58
C TYR A 362 -15.50 -19.45 -3.44
N LYS A 363 -16.23 -20.47 -3.89
CA LYS A 363 -17.56 -20.34 -4.48
C LYS A 363 -18.45 -21.43 -3.88
N GLY A 364 -19.31 -21.04 -2.95
CA GLY A 364 -19.87 -21.98 -1.98
C GLY A 364 -18.74 -22.64 -1.16
N ASP A 365 -18.86 -23.89 -0.84
CA ASP A 365 -17.90 -24.64 -0.01
C ASP A 365 -16.66 -25.16 -0.77
N SER A 366 -16.45 -24.72 -1.99
CA SER A 366 -15.35 -25.21 -2.83
C SER A 366 -14.41 -24.09 -3.26
N LEU A 367 -13.12 -24.38 -3.26
CA LEU A 367 -12.04 -23.44 -3.59
C LEU A 367 -11.67 -23.58 -5.07
N TYR A 368 -11.81 -22.49 -5.84
CA TYR A 368 -11.59 -22.47 -7.28
C TYR A 368 -10.42 -21.57 -7.68
N PRO A 369 -9.56 -22.02 -8.62
CA PRO A 369 -8.49 -21.20 -9.14
C PRO A 369 -9.04 -19.98 -9.90
N GLN A 370 -8.38 -18.85 -9.71
CA GLN A 370 -8.67 -17.59 -10.38
C GLN A 370 -7.74 -17.33 -11.56
N VAL A 371 -6.70 -18.15 -11.72
CA VAL A 371 -5.76 -18.10 -12.84
C VAL A 371 -6.39 -18.67 -14.11
N LEU A 372 -6.03 -18.11 -15.26
CA LEU A 372 -6.54 -18.61 -16.54
C LEU A 372 -5.88 -19.92 -16.94
N ARG A 373 -6.65 -20.80 -17.62
CA ARG A 373 -6.12 -22.10 -18.07
C ARG A 373 -4.82 -21.97 -18.88
N HIS A 374 -4.75 -21.01 -19.81
CA HIS A 374 -3.59 -20.88 -20.68
C HIS A 374 -2.34 -20.43 -19.90
N ASP A 375 -2.48 -19.60 -18.88
CA ASP A 375 -1.36 -19.20 -18.02
C ASP A 375 -0.91 -20.38 -17.15
N LEU A 376 -1.87 -21.12 -16.56
CA LEU A 376 -1.59 -22.32 -15.78
C LEU A 376 -0.81 -23.37 -16.58
N ILE A 377 -1.26 -23.71 -17.80
CA ILE A 377 -0.57 -24.74 -18.60
C ILE A 377 0.73 -24.23 -19.24
N SER A 378 0.91 -22.93 -19.35
CA SER A 378 2.14 -22.32 -19.83
C SER A 378 3.23 -22.34 -18.78
N GLN A 379 2.90 -22.04 -17.52
CA GLN A 379 3.82 -22.10 -16.40
C GLN A 379 4.02 -23.53 -15.90
N VAL A 380 2.95 -24.34 -15.81
CA VAL A 380 2.99 -25.72 -15.29
C VAL A 380 2.52 -26.71 -16.36
N PRO A 381 3.40 -27.16 -17.27
CA PRO A 381 3.03 -27.92 -18.46
C PRO A 381 2.32 -29.26 -18.20
N LYS A 382 2.48 -29.87 -17.01
CA LYS A 382 1.80 -31.13 -16.66
C LYS A 382 0.28 -31.00 -16.73
N PHE A 383 -0.29 -29.83 -16.43
CA PHE A 383 -1.74 -29.59 -16.48
C PHE A 383 -2.28 -29.57 -17.91
N LYS A 384 -1.43 -29.40 -18.94
CA LYS A 384 -1.86 -29.46 -20.35
C LYS A 384 -2.49 -30.80 -20.70
N LYS A 385 -2.00 -31.89 -20.12
CA LYS A 385 -2.54 -33.25 -20.35
C LYS A 385 -3.89 -33.46 -19.64
N LYS A 386 -4.10 -32.78 -18.52
CA LYS A 386 -5.33 -32.88 -17.71
C LYS A 386 -6.44 -32.00 -18.25
N PHE A 387 -6.10 -30.82 -18.75
CA PHE A 387 -7.05 -29.81 -19.22
C PHE A 387 -6.79 -29.50 -20.69
N LEU A 388 -7.29 -30.35 -21.59
CA LEU A 388 -7.09 -30.19 -23.03
C LEU A 388 -7.86 -28.99 -23.58
N GLU A 389 -9.07 -28.77 -23.08
CA GLU A 389 -9.94 -27.67 -23.47
C GLU A 389 -10.33 -26.83 -22.25
N TYR A 390 -10.82 -25.60 -22.48
CA TYR A 390 -11.29 -24.74 -21.40
C TYR A 390 -12.43 -25.36 -20.59
N LYS A 391 -13.32 -26.11 -21.22
CA LYS A 391 -14.43 -26.82 -20.53
C LYS A 391 -13.93 -27.84 -19.51
N ASP A 392 -12.75 -28.44 -19.73
CA ASP A 392 -12.15 -29.43 -18.83
C ASP A 392 -11.60 -28.76 -17.55
N TYR A 393 -11.26 -27.47 -17.64
CA TYR A 393 -10.74 -26.66 -16.55
C TYR A 393 -11.85 -25.92 -15.81
N ALA A 394 -12.84 -25.41 -16.54
CA ALA A 394 -13.89 -24.57 -15.99
C ALA A 394 -14.68 -25.32 -14.90
N GLY A 395 -14.77 -24.71 -13.71
CA GLY A 395 -15.52 -25.25 -12.57
C GLY A 395 -14.84 -26.43 -11.88
N VAL A 396 -13.55 -26.64 -12.07
CA VAL A 396 -12.78 -27.67 -11.34
C VAL A 396 -12.18 -27.05 -10.07
N PRO A 397 -12.56 -27.50 -8.86
CA PRO A 397 -11.94 -27.06 -7.62
C PRO A 397 -10.44 -27.40 -7.60
N VAL A 398 -9.62 -26.55 -6.97
CA VAL A 398 -8.17 -26.72 -6.92
C VAL A 398 -7.76 -28.06 -6.31
N GLN A 399 -8.48 -28.54 -5.30
CA GLN A 399 -8.20 -29.85 -4.67
C GLN A 399 -8.36 -31.02 -5.65
N ARG A 400 -9.19 -30.87 -6.71
CA ARG A 400 -9.33 -31.87 -7.78
C ARG A 400 -8.32 -31.69 -8.92
N MET A 401 -7.64 -30.53 -8.95
CA MET A 401 -6.56 -30.27 -9.91
C MET A 401 -5.26 -30.95 -9.50
N LEU A 402 -4.99 -31.01 -8.21
CA LEU A 402 -3.77 -31.51 -7.59
C LEU A 402 -3.92 -32.97 -7.18
N SER A 403 -2.82 -33.69 -7.06
CA SER A 403 -2.81 -34.97 -6.35
C SER A 403 -2.95 -34.76 -4.84
N PRO A 404 -3.32 -35.80 -4.07
CA PRO A 404 -3.36 -35.70 -2.61
C PRO A 404 -2.01 -35.31 -1.99
N GLU A 405 -0.91 -35.77 -2.57
CA GLU A 405 0.46 -35.46 -2.13
C GLU A 405 0.81 -34.01 -2.41
N GLU A 406 0.50 -33.51 -3.62
CA GLU A 406 0.71 -32.11 -3.98
C GLU A 406 -0.13 -31.19 -3.11
N TRP A 407 -1.39 -31.52 -2.89
CA TRP A 407 -2.26 -30.73 -2.00
C TRP A 407 -1.74 -30.68 -0.57
N LYS A 408 -1.29 -31.83 -0.04
CA LYS A 408 -0.73 -31.91 1.31
C LYS A 408 0.60 -31.17 1.43
N GLY A 409 1.45 -31.23 0.39
CA GLY A 409 2.76 -30.58 0.36
C GLY A 409 2.71 -29.09 -0.02
N SER A 410 1.54 -28.57 -0.41
CA SER A 410 1.40 -27.15 -0.76
C SER A 410 1.28 -26.29 0.49
N GLN A 411 2.00 -25.16 0.48
CA GLN A 411 1.75 -24.06 1.41
C GLN A 411 0.45 -23.35 1.01
N ARG A 412 -0.31 -22.93 1.97
CA ARG A 412 -1.53 -22.11 1.77
C ARG A 412 -1.39 -20.83 2.55
N LEU A 413 -1.40 -19.72 1.81
CA LEU A 413 -1.39 -18.38 2.37
C LEU A 413 -2.79 -17.80 2.17
N GLU A 414 -3.32 -17.13 3.19
CA GLU A 414 -4.73 -16.76 3.22
C GLU A 414 -4.93 -15.27 3.48
N ILE A 415 -5.98 -14.71 2.87
CA ILE A 415 -6.48 -13.37 3.11
C ILE A 415 -7.93 -13.50 3.56
N ASN A 416 -8.26 -13.03 4.75
CA ASN A 416 -9.61 -13.01 5.28
C ASN A 416 -10.22 -11.59 5.34
N THR A 417 -9.39 -10.54 5.17
CA THR A 417 -9.86 -9.15 5.05
C THR A 417 -9.21 -8.41 3.88
N MET A 418 -10.02 -7.62 3.17
CA MET A 418 -9.58 -6.78 2.06
C MET A 418 -9.69 -5.28 2.40
N GLU A 419 -10.26 -4.96 3.55
CA GLU A 419 -10.57 -3.58 3.95
C GLU A 419 -9.34 -2.87 4.48
N SER A 420 -9.15 -1.63 4.04
CA SER A 420 -8.24 -0.69 4.68
C SER A 420 -8.81 -0.24 6.01
N MET A 421 -7.93 -0.04 7.00
CA MET A 421 -8.32 0.31 8.38
C MET A 421 -7.30 1.25 9.02
N TRP A 422 -7.66 1.82 10.13
CA TRP A 422 -6.69 2.40 11.05
C TRP A 422 -6.64 1.58 12.33
N LEU A 423 -5.47 1.53 12.93
CA LEU A 423 -5.19 0.80 14.17
C LEU A 423 -4.91 1.85 15.23
N GLU A 424 -5.90 2.07 16.10
CA GLU A 424 -5.81 2.97 17.25
C GLU A 424 -4.84 2.38 18.28
N ASN A 425 -3.91 3.19 18.74
CA ASN A 425 -3.04 2.84 19.87
C ASN A 425 -3.68 3.26 21.19
N ASP A 426 -4.58 2.46 21.70
CA ASP A 426 -5.18 2.71 23.03
C ASP A 426 -4.25 2.19 24.12
N ASN A 427 -3.39 3.08 24.67
CA ASN A 427 -2.46 2.79 25.77
C ASN A 427 -1.59 1.55 25.53
N GLY A 428 -1.04 1.38 24.34
CA GLY A 428 -0.16 0.27 23.96
C GLY A 428 -0.88 -0.95 23.42
N VAL A 429 -2.19 -0.85 23.15
CA VAL A 429 -2.99 -1.91 22.52
C VAL A 429 -3.51 -1.40 21.18
N LEU A 430 -3.16 -2.06 20.08
CA LEU A 430 -3.67 -1.69 18.76
C LEU A 430 -5.09 -2.23 18.56
N LEU A 431 -6.05 -1.32 18.32
CA LEU A 431 -7.46 -1.60 18.08
C LEU A 431 -7.80 -1.29 16.62
N PRO A 432 -8.27 -2.27 15.81
CA PRO A 432 -8.59 -2.04 14.41
C PRO A 432 -9.96 -1.38 14.22
N HIS A 433 -10.01 -0.36 13.38
CA HIS A 433 -11.21 0.35 12.94
C HIS A 433 -11.27 0.38 11.42
N TYR A 434 -12.35 -0.12 10.84
CA TYR A 434 -12.53 -0.09 9.39
C TYR A 434 -12.74 1.34 8.90
N LEU A 435 -12.02 1.71 7.84
CA LEU A 435 -12.23 2.99 7.18
C LEU A 435 -13.56 3.03 6.41
N PRO A 436 -14.17 4.21 6.24
CA PRO A 436 -15.40 4.38 5.48
C PRO A 436 -15.33 3.79 4.07
N ARG A 437 -16.49 3.45 3.50
CA ARG A 437 -16.59 2.81 2.17
C ARG A 437 -15.82 3.54 1.07
N ALA A 438 -15.67 4.85 1.16
CA ALA A 438 -14.91 5.63 0.17
C ALA A 438 -13.42 5.22 0.11
N ALA A 439 -12.82 4.82 1.23
CA ALA A 439 -11.47 4.29 1.29
C ALA A 439 -11.32 2.90 0.67
N GLN A 440 -12.43 2.15 0.57
CA GLN A 440 -12.45 0.78 0.09
C GLN A 440 -12.64 0.65 -1.43
N MET A 441 -12.58 1.77 -2.16
CA MET A 441 -12.88 1.78 -3.61
C MET A 441 -11.68 1.42 -4.47
N SER A 442 -10.46 1.45 -3.94
CA SER A 442 -9.21 1.13 -4.63
C SER A 442 -8.14 0.73 -3.62
N PRO A 443 -7.09 0.01 -4.01
CA PRO A 443 -5.94 -0.23 -3.14
C PRO A 443 -5.37 1.06 -2.58
N VAL A 444 -4.96 1.06 -1.29
CA VAL A 444 -4.39 2.22 -0.60
C VAL A 444 -2.90 1.97 -0.37
N TYR A 445 -2.04 2.66 -1.14
CA TYR A 445 -0.58 2.55 -1.06
C TYR A 445 0.08 3.63 -0.22
N ALA A 446 -0.65 4.72 0.06
CA ALA A 446 -0.15 5.82 0.88
C ALA A 446 -1.31 6.52 1.57
N ALA A 447 -1.06 7.01 2.78
CA ALA A 447 -1.99 7.82 3.55
C ALA A 447 -1.26 9.00 4.21
N ALA A 448 -1.99 10.07 4.48
CA ALA A 448 -1.50 11.23 5.21
C ALA A 448 -2.64 11.95 5.90
N MET A 449 -2.34 12.69 6.98
CA MET A 449 -3.32 13.52 7.68
C MET A 449 -3.07 14.99 7.39
N LEU A 450 -4.12 15.73 7.01
CA LEU A 450 -4.05 17.14 6.65
C LEU A 450 -5.42 17.80 6.86
N ASP A 451 -5.48 18.95 7.51
CA ASP A 451 -6.70 19.78 7.58
C ASP A 451 -6.94 20.44 6.21
N VAL A 452 -7.68 19.75 5.34
CA VAL A 452 -7.95 20.17 3.96
C VAL A 452 -9.03 21.24 3.90
N ASP A 453 -9.97 21.24 4.84
CA ASP A 453 -11.10 22.16 4.82
C ASP A 453 -10.96 23.34 5.81
N GLY A 454 -9.89 23.35 6.60
CA GLY A 454 -9.54 24.43 7.50
C GLY A 454 -10.48 24.55 8.69
N ASP A 455 -11.09 23.45 9.13
CA ASP A 455 -11.97 23.42 10.29
C ASP A 455 -11.19 23.11 11.60
N GLY A 456 -9.91 22.82 11.50
CA GLY A 456 -8.99 22.53 12.62
C GLY A 456 -8.94 21.06 13.00
N ILE A 457 -9.67 20.19 12.27
CA ILE A 457 -9.65 18.73 12.44
C ILE A 457 -8.90 18.13 11.26
N LEU A 458 -8.01 17.18 11.54
CA LEU A 458 -7.26 16.53 10.46
C LEU A 458 -8.15 15.60 9.65
N ASP A 459 -8.11 15.76 8.32
CA ASP A 459 -8.73 14.87 7.35
C ASP A 459 -7.71 13.81 6.91
N MET A 460 -8.19 12.62 6.54
CA MET A 460 -7.33 11.55 6.02
C MET A 460 -7.28 11.60 4.49
N VAL A 461 -6.09 11.83 3.96
CA VAL A 461 -5.81 11.81 2.51
C VAL A 461 -5.27 10.44 2.12
N LEU A 462 -5.91 9.79 1.15
CA LEU A 462 -5.56 8.45 0.67
C LEU A 462 -5.15 8.47 -0.78
N GLY A 463 -4.00 7.89 -1.07
CA GLY A 463 -3.45 7.65 -2.40
C GLY A 463 -3.35 6.15 -2.73
N GLY A 464 -3.53 5.80 -4.01
CA GLY A 464 -3.48 4.40 -4.37
C GLY A 464 -3.60 4.15 -5.87
N ASN A 465 -4.39 3.16 -6.24
CA ASN A 465 -4.54 2.53 -7.55
C ASN A 465 -3.49 1.48 -7.87
N LEU A 466 -3.86 0.53 -8.70
CA LEU A 466 -3.00 -0.56 -9.18
C LEU A 466 -3.37 -0.90 -10.62
N TYR A 467 -2.45 -0.67 -11.56
CA TYR A 467 -2.66 -0.86 -12.99
C TYR A 467 -2.03 -2.15 -13.50
N GLU A 468 -0.92 -2.57 -12.90
CA GLU A 468 -0.09 -3.70 -13.30
C GLU A 468 -0.63 -5.01 -12.71
N VAL A 469 -1.84 -5.37 -13.12
CA VAL A 469 -2.55 -6.60 -12.72
C VAL A 469 -2.83 -7.46 -13.94
N GLN A 470 -3.16 -8.72 -13.71
CA GLN A 470 -3.59 -9.62 -14.79
C GLN A 470 -4.77 -9.01 -15.58
N PRO A 471 -4.74 -9.03 -16.93
CA PRO A 471 -5.72 -8.35 -17.78
C PRO A 471 -7.18 -8.73 -17.50
N GLN A 472 -7.44 -9.96 -17.07
CA GLN A 472 -8.79 -10.44 -16.76
C GLN A 472 -9.41 -9.77 -15.53
N TRP A 473 -8.62 -9.12 -14.68
CA TRP A 473 -9.12 -8.43 -13.49
C TRP A 473 -9.39 -6.95 -13.73
N GLY A 474 -8.77 -6.37 -14.77
CA GLY A 474 -8.84 -4.94 -15.05
C GLY A 474 -8.06 -4.11 -14.03
N ARG A 475 -7.89 -2.84 -14.33
CA ARG A 475 -7.19 -1.89 -13.45
C ARG A 475 -8.03 -1.54 -12.24
N TYR A 476 -7.38 -1.38 -11.10
CA TYR A 476 -7.94 -0.77 -9.91
C TYR A 476 -7.60 0.72 -9.92
N ASP A 477 -8.48 1.55 -10.48
CA ASP A 477 -8.21 2.95 -10.79
C ASP A 477 -9.28 3.94 -10.26
N ALA A 478 -9.97 3.55 -9.20
CA ALA A 478 -11.07 4.34 -8.64
C ALA A 478 -10.65 5.39 -7.61
N ASN A 479 -9.35 5.51 -7.28
CA ASN A 479 -8.83 6.53 -6.39
C ASN A 479 -8.29 7.73 -7.18
N PHE A 480 -8.81 8.93 -6.91
CA PHE A 480 -8.41 10.19 -7.51
C PHE A 480 -7.87 11.19 -6.47
N GLY A 481 -7.33 10.69 -5.37
CA GLY A 481 -6.97 11.47 -4.18
C GLY A 481 -8.16 11.57 -3.24
N THR A 482 -8.56 10.45 -2.63
CA THR A 482 -9.68 10.39 -1.70
C THR A 482 -9.32 11.09 -0.40
N VAL A 483 -10.19 11.99 0.06
CA VAL A 483 -10.08 12.65 1.37
C VAL A 483 -11.29 12.28 2.21
N LEU A 484 -11.04 11.62 3.33
CA LEU A 484 -12.07 11.35 4.33
C LEU A 484 -12.11 12.51 5.31
N LYS A 485 -13.29 13.12 5.46
CA LYS A 485 -13.45 14.26 6.37
C LYS A 485 -13.36 13.82 7.83
N GLY A 486 -12.43 14.43 8.56
CA GLY A 486 -12.25 14.23 9.99
C GLY A 486 -13.41 14.77 10.83
N GLN A 487 -13.66 14.17 11.97
CA GLN A 487 -14.68 14.56 12.95
C GLN A 487 -14.18 14.37 14.38
N ASN A 488 -14.70 15.19 15.29
CA ASN A 488 -14.48 15.03 16.73
C ASN A 488 -15.46 14.02 17.35
N ASP A 489 -15.65 12.87 16.70
CA ASP A 489 -16.45 11.77 17.23
C ASP A 489 -15.57 10.54 17.40
N PRO A 490 -15.32 10.05 18.62
CA PRO A 490 -14.45 8.90 18.84
C PRO A 490 -15.02 7.60 18.27
N LEU A 491 -16.33 7.51 18.01
CA LEU A 491 -16.97 6.31 17.45
C LEU A 491 -17.05 6.35 15.92
N ASP A 492 -17.02 7.55 15.33
CA ASP A 492 -17.08 7.75 13.88
C ASP A 492 -16.10 8.87 13.47
N ARG A 493 -14.82 8.56 13.51
CA ARG A 493 -13.72 9.52 13.27
C ARG A 493 -13.78 10.18 11.90
N PHE A 494 -14.37 9.51 10.90
CA PHE A 494 -14.42 9.99 9.53
C PHE A 494 -15.84 9.90 8.94
N SER A 495 -16.42 11.03 8.54
CA SER A 495 -17.80 11.11 8.05
C SER A 495 -18.03 10.75 6.58
N GLY A 496 -17.01 10.32 5.86
CA GLY A 496 -17.08 10.04 4.43
C GLY A 496 -16.18 10.97 3.60
N ALA A 497 -16.25 10.84 2.28
CA ALA A 497 -15.32 11.55 1.41
C ALA A 497 -15.76 12.99 1.09
N ILE A 498 -14.80 13.92 1.11
CA ILE A 498 -14.97 15.26 0.55
C ILE A 498 -15.10 15.14 -0.99
N PRO A 499 -16.10 15.78 -1.62
CA PRO A 499 -16.28 15.70 -3.06
C PRO A 499 -15.07 16.24 -3.85
N LEU A 500 -14.59 15.50 -4.84
CA LEU A 500 -13.43 15.88 -5.68
C LEU A 500 -13.50 17.32 -6.24
N PRO A 501 -14.66 17.84 -6.73
CA PRO A 501 -14.73 19.22 -7.20
C PRO A 501 -14.41 20.28 -6.14
N GLU A 502 -14.50 19.94 -4.86
CA GLU A 502 -14.17 20.84 -3.75
C GLU A 502 -12.69 20.79 -3.38
N LEU A 503 -11.98 19.71 -3.74
CA LEU A 503 -10.57 19.52 -3.38
C LEU A 503 -9.62 20.35 -4.24
N GLY A 504 -9.94 20.56 -5.52
CA GLY A 504 -9.04 21.25 -6.45
C GLY A 504 -7.96 20.37 -7.08
N TRP A 505 -7.98 19.08 -6.81
CA TRP A 505 -7.15 18.08 -7.49
C TRP A 505 -7.99 16.96 -8.10
N ASN A 506 -7.37 16.19 -8.98
CA ASN A 506 -7.93 14.98 -9.57
C ASN A 506 -6.75 14.09 -9.98
N TRP A 507 -6.23 13.33 -9.04
CA TRP A 507 -5.04 12.52 -9.23
C TRP A 507 -5.34 11.38 -10.20
N LYS A 508 -4.67 11.41 -11.34
CA LYS A 508 -4.74 10.34 -12.34
C LYS A 508 -3.42 9.61 -12.34
N GLY A 509 -3.43 8.37 -11.89
CA GLY A 509 -2.22 7.57 -11.80
C GLY A 509 -2.20 6.69 -10.57
N GLN A 510 -1.09 6.06 -10.37
CA GLN A 510 -0.84 5.19 -9.22
C GLN A 510 -0.01 5.96 -8.20
N VAL A 511 -0.66 6.42 -7.13
CA VAL A 511 0.05 7.04 -6.01
C VAL A 511 0.80 5.96 -5.24
N ARG A 512 2.07 6.22 -4.94
CA ARG A 512 2.94 5.30 -4.20
C ARG A 512 3.42 5.88 -2.89
N ASP A 513 3.46 7.21 -2.78
CA ASP A 513 3.85 7.85 -1.54
C ASP A 513 3.20 9.22 -1.37
N LEU A 514 3.02 9.63 -0.12
CA LEU A 514 2.49 10.92 0.30
C LEU A 514 3.35 11.49 1.44
N HIS A 515 3.66 12.77 1.38
CA HIS A 515 4.30 13.47 2.48
C HIS A 515 3.62 14.81 2.75
N VAL A 516 3.37 15.11 4.01
CA VAL A 516 2.79 16.40 4.44
C VAL A 516 3.86 17.26 5.08
N GLN A 517 4.11 18.41 4.50
CA GLN A 517 5.07 19.39 4.98
C GLN A 517 4.34 20.52 5.75
N ASN A 518 4.78 20.74 6.99
CA ASN A 518 4.29 21.83 7.85
C ASN A 518 2.75 21.89 8.01
N GLY A 519 2.07 20.74 7.91
CA GLY A 519 0.60 20.64 8.04
C GLY A 519 -0.20 21.43 6.99
N ARG A 520 0.42 21.85 5.88
CA ARG A 520 -0.23 22.71 4.86
C ARG A 520 0.04 22.32 3.41
N LYS A 521 1.10 21.60 3.14
CA LYS A 521 1.51 21.21 1.79
C LYS A 521 1.64 19.70 1.72
N ILE A 522 1.09 19.09 0.69
CA ILE A 522 1.17 17.65 0.45
C ILE A 522 1.93 17.39 -0.85
N PHE A 523 2.89 16.49 -0.79
CA PHE A 523 3.63 15.94 -1.93
C PHE A 523 3.10 14.57 -2.28
N VAL A 524 3.01 14.30 -3.56
CA VAL A 524 2.41 13.07 -4.11
C VAL A 524 3.36 12.46 -5.12
N ALA A 525 3.88 11.28 -4.80
CA ALA A 525 4.71 10.51 -5.73
C ALA A 525 3.84 9.52 -6.51
N PHE A 526 3.97 9.56 -7.84
CA PHE A 526 3.25 8.69 -8.76
C PHE A 526 4.20 7.74 -9.48
N ASN A 527 3.76 6.50 -9.63
CA ASN A 527 4.42 5.59 -10.55
C ASN A 527 4.25 6.08 -12.01
N ASN A 528 5.31 6.02 -12.81
CA ASN A 528 5.35 6.46 -14.20
C ASN A 528 4.83 7.89 -14.44
N ALA A 529 5.05 8.81 -13.50
CA ALA A 529 4.66 10.20 -13.66
C ALA A 529 5.49 11.15 -12.79
N ALA A 530 5.27 12.45 -12.96
CA ALA A 530 5.94 13.49 -12.19
C ALA A 530 5.42 13.52 -10.75
N VAL A 531 6.31 13.81 -9.80
CA VAL A 531 5.94 14.20 -8.44
C VAL A 531 5.13 15.49 -8.51
N GLN A 532 4.04 15.54 -7.76
CA GLN A 532 3.16 16.71 -7.67
C GLN A 532 3.13 17.23 -6.23
N ALA A 533 2.79 18.50 -6.07
CA ALA A 533 2.55 19.08 -4.77
C ALA A 533 1.30 19.98 -4.80
N PHE A 534 0.61 20.01 -3.68
CA PHE A 534 -0.56 20.86 -3.46
C PHE A 534 -0.45 21.52 -2.09
N GLN A 535 -1.02 22.69 -1.95
CA GLN A 535 -1.07 23.40 -0.67
C GLN A 535 -2.51 23.80 -0.34
N VAL A 536 -2.81 23.87 0.94
CA VAL A 536 -4.10 24.37 1.44
C VAL A 536 -4.29 25.83 0.97
N ALA A 537 -5.41 26.11 0.30
CA ALA A 537 -5.73 27.44 -0.16
C ALA A 537 -5.92 28.40 1.02
N GLU A 538 -5.39 29.60 0.93
CA GLU A 538 -5.64 30.62 1.94
C GLU A 538 -7.13 30.98 1.94
N LYS A 539 -7.72 31.10 3.14
CA LYS A 539 -9.11 31.61 3.28
C LYS A 539 -9.12 33.06 2.82
N GLN A 540 -9.86 33.34 1.74
CA GLN A 540 -10.09 34.69 1.25
C GLN A 540 -11.02 35.49 2.17
#